data_17b2fa836b770e10656d6e0b0096a412
#
_entry.id   17b2fa836b770e10656d6e0b0096a412
#
_cell.length_a   1.000
_cell.length_b   1.000
_cell.length_c   1.000
_cell.angle_alpha   90.00
_cell.angle_beta   90.00
_cell.angle_gamma   90.00
#
_symmetry.space_group_name_H-M   'P 1'
#
loop_
_entity.id
_entity.type
_entity.pdbx_description
1 polymer ?
#
loop_
_entity_poly.entity_id
_entity_poly.type
_entity_poly.pdbx_seq_one_letter_code
_entity_poly.pdbx_strand_id
1 'polypeptide(L)'
;IGSGSGAAGACIVRDRLAPDCRIVGVQSSAAPAAYLSWRAGQIETAPCLTRHSGLATGRGFELPQSVIVAGLADFIIVDDAEISDAARVFAHLAHTLSEGAGAAALAGLLKATSHPDRVAVICTGGNASADEIADLARG
;
A
#
# COMPACT_ATOMS: atom_id res chain seq x y z
N ILE A 1 1.29 -0.88 -2.23
CA ILE A 1 2.24 -1.55 -3.14
C ILE A 1 1.88 -1.20 -4.57
N GLY A 2 2.80 -0.59 -5.32
CA GLY A 2 2.79 -0.53 -6.76
C GLY A 2 3.71 -1.62 -7.31
N SER A 3 4.97 -1.29 -7.63
CA SER A 3 5.95 -2.28 -8.09
C SER A 3 6.40 -3.29 -7.02
N GLY A 4 6.29 -2.95 -5.75
CA GLY A 4 6.64 -3.80 -4.61
C GLY A 4 8.07 -3.62 -4.07
N SER A 5 8.88 -2.73 -4.64
CA SER A 5 10.28 -2.54 -4.22
C SER A 5 10.41 -2.11 -2.75
N GLY A 6 9.56 -1.19 -2.28
CA GLY A 6 9.54 -0.76 -0.88
C GLY A 6 9.17 -1.89 0.09
N ALA A 7 8.16 -2.69 -0.26
CA ALA A 7 7.75 -3.84 0.54
C ALA A 7 8.83 -4.94 0.57
N ALA A 8 9.46 -5.22 -0.57
CA ALA A 8 10.56 -6.18 -0.65
C ALA A 8 11.75 -5.73 0.21
N GLY A 9 12.15 -4.45 0.13
CA GLY A 9 13.20 -3.89 0.98
C GLY A 9 12.86 -4.00 2.46
N ALA A 10 11.61 -3.70 2.84
CA ALA A 10 11.15 -3.85 4.22
C ALA A 10 11.23 -5.31 4.71
N CYS A 11 10.85 -6.28 3.88
CA CYS A 11 10.96 -7.71 4.21
C CYS A 11 12.41 -8.12 4.45
N ILE A 12 13.34 -7.72 3.56
CA ILE A 12 14.78 -8.05 3.69
C ILE A 12 15.36 -7.48 4.99
N VAL A 13 15.03 -6.23 5.31
CA VAL A 13 15.52 -5.58 6.55
C VAL A 13 14.89 -6.22 7.78
N ARG A 14 13.57 -6.46 7.75
CA ARG A 14 12.83 -7.12 8.83
C ARG A 14 13.44 -8.47 9.19
N ASP A 15 13.76 -9.30 8.22
CA ASP A 15 14.32 -10.64 8.45
C ASP A 15 15.65 -10.62 9.21
N ARG A 16 16.39 -9.51 9.14
CA ARG A 16 17.66 -9.33 9.83
C ARG A 16 17.54 -8.61 11.18
N LEU A 17 16.67 -7.61 11.28
CA LEU A 17 16.63 -6.69 12.43
C LEU A 17 15.40 -6.88 13.33
N ALA A 18 14.32 -7.44 12.82
CA ALA A 18 13.07 -7.58 13.56
C ALA A 18 12.25 -8.80 13.05
N PRO A 19 12.77 -10.03 13.17
CA PRO A 19 12.16 -11.22 12.54
C PRO A 19 10.73 -11.49 13.02
N ASP A 20 10.36 -11.05 14.21
CA ASP A 20 9.00 -11.19 14.76
C ASP A 20 8.01 -10.14 14.20
N CYS A 21 8.48 -9.13 13.49
CA CYS A 21 7.62 -8.10 12.92
C CYS A 21 6.88 -8.65 11.68
N ARG A 22 5.56 -8.55 11.66
CA ARG A 22 4.74 -8.94 10.52
C ARG A 22 4.60 -7.77 9.55
N ILE A 23 4.88 -8.00 8.28
CA ILE A 23 4.66 -7.01 7.21
C ILE A 23 3.39 -7.39 6.45
N VAL A 24 2.48 -6.44 6.31
CA VAL A 24 1.25 -6.56 5.54
C VAL A 24 1.34 -5.66 4.32
N GLY A 25 1.13 -6.23 3.14
CA GLY A 25 1.04 -5.47 1.89
C GLY A 25 -0.33 -4.82 1.74
N VAL A 26 -0.38 -3.66 1.09
CA VAL A 26 -1.65 -3.01 0.73
C VAL A 26 -1.58 -2.53 -0.71
N GLN A 27 -2.64 -2.78 -1.50
CA GLN A 27 -2.74 -2.35 -2.89
C GLN A 27 -4.17 -1.92 -3.25
N SER A 28 -4.31 -1.03 -4.25
CA SER A 28 -5.62 -0.67 -4.79
C SER A 28 -6.25 -1.84 -5.55
N SER A 29 -7.55 -2.06 -5.34
CA SER A 29 -8.37 -3.00 -6.11
C SER A 29 -8.49 -2.60 -7.60
N ALA A 30 -8.29 -1.33 -7.92
CA ALA A 30 -8.30 -0.81 -9.29
C ALA A 30 -6.96 -1.04 -10.03
N ALA A 31 -5.91 -1.56 -9.34
CA ALA A 31 -4.64 -1.95 -9.94
C ALA A 31 -4.03 -3.13 -9.16
N PRO A 32 -4.65 -4.33 -9.15
CA PRO A 32 -4.35 -5.41 -8.19
C PRO A 32 -3.24 -6.36 -8.65
N ALA A 33 -2.45 -6.02 -9.66
CA ALA A 33 -1.52 -6.96 -10.31
C ALA A 33 -0.46 -7.55 -9.37
N ALA A 34 0.06 -6.77 -8.40
CA ALA A 34 1.04 -7.29 -7.44
C ALA A 34 0.40 -8.26 -6.43
N TYR A 35 -0.83 -7.99 -5.99
CA TYR A 35 -1.60 -8.90 -5.14
C TYR A 35 -1.93 -10.22 -5.86
N LEU A 36 -2.37 -10.15 -7.10
CA LEU A 36 -2.66 -11.35 -7.90
C LEU A 36 -1.40 -12.18 -8.12
N SER A 37 -0.27 -11.53 -8.40
CA SER A 37 1.03 -12.20 -8.53
C SER A 37 1.46 -12.88 -7.23
N TRP A 38 1.31 -12.19 -6.10
CA TRP A 38 1.62 -12.72 -4.78
C TRP A 38 0.77 -13.96 -4.44
N ARG A 39 -0.54 -13.90 -4.73
CA ARG A 39 -1.45 -15.04 -4.51
C ARG A 39 -1.19 -16.23 -5.42
N ALA A 40 -0.85 -15.96 -6.67
CA ALA A 40 -0.61 -17.00 -7.67
C ALA A 40 0.80 -17.62 -7.57
N GLY A 41 1.75 -16.95 -6.89
CA GLY A 41 3.16 -17.35 -6.86
C GLY A 41 3.88 -17.19 -8.21
N GLN A 42 3.29 -16.48 -9.15
CA GLN A 42 3.83 -16.17 -10.48
C GLN A 42 3.41 -14.77 -10.91
N ILE A 43 4.09 -14.22 -11.93
CA ILE A 43 3.76 -12.87 -12.42
C ILE A 43 2.42 -12.88 -13.14
N GLU A 44 1.52 -12.05 -12.62
CA GLU A 44 0.20 -11.78 -13.21
C GLU A 44 0.11 -10.35 -13.74
N THR A 45 -0.83 -10.14 -14.65
CA THR A 45 -1.22 -8.83 -15.16
C THR A 45 -2.67 -8.53 -14.81
N ALA A 46 -3.00 -7.26 -14.66
CA ALA A 46 -4.37 -6.81 -14.40
C ALA A 46 -4.59 -5.41 -14.99
N PRO A 47 -5.85 -5.00 -15.21
CA PRO A 47 -6.17 -3.62 -15.52
C PRO A 47 -5.57 -2.67 -14.46
N CYS A 48 -5.16 -1.48 -14.91
CA CYS A 48 -4.59 -0.44 -14.06
C CYS A 48 -5.48 0.80 -14.18
N LEU A 49 -6.49 0.89 -13.32
CA LEU A 49 -7.55 1.91 -13.37
C LEU A 49 -7.54 2.84 -12.15
N THR A 50 -6.61 2.64 -11.21
CA THR A 50 -6.50 3.51 -10.03
C THR A 50 -6.10 4.93 -10.43
N ARG A 51 -6.70 5.91 -9.75
CA ARG A 51 -6.31 7.33 -9.89
C ARG A 51 -5.03 7.70 -9.13
N HIS A 52 -4.56 6.82 -8.25
CA HIS A 52 -3.37 7.05 -7.43
C HIS A 52 -2.11 6.59 -8.17
N SER A 53 -1.41 7.55 -8.79
CA SER A 53 -0.30 7.30 -9.71
C SER A 53 0.81 6.41 -9.14
N GLY A 54 1.16 6.57 -7.87
CA GLY A 54 2.17 5.75 -7.18
C GLY A 54 1.78 4.27 -6.97
N LEU A 55 0.49 3.92 -7.18
CA LEU A 55 -0.02 2.54 -7.14
C LEU A 55 -0.32 1.98 -8.52
N ALA A 56 -0.25 2.80 -9.58
CA ALA A 56 -0.71 2.48 -10.91
C ALA A 56 0.27 1.55 -11.65
N THR A 57 0.19 0.25 -11.36
CA THR A 57 0.97 -0.79 -12.04
C THR A 57 0.06 -1.89 -12.57
N GLY A 58 0.24 -2.25 -13.85
CA GLY A 58 -0.58 -3.27 -14.54
C GLY A 58 0.00 -4.69 -14.52
N ARG A 59 1.13 -4.90 -13.84
CA ARG A 59 1.76 -6.23 -13.72
C ARG A 59 2.52 -6.36 -12.42
N GLY A 60 2.76 -7.60 -11.98
CA GLY A 60 3.77 -7.91 -10.99
C GLY A 60 5.20 -7.75 -11.55
N PHE A 61 6.18 -7.58 -10.67
CA PHE A 61 7.60 -7.44 -11.03
C PHE A 61 8.40 -8.57 -10.38
N GLU A 62 9.22 -9.28 -11.17
CA GLU A 62 9.88 -10.52 -10.75
C GLU A 62 10.70 -10.36 -9.48
N LEU A 63 11.60 -9.36 -9.44
CA LEU A 63 12.50 -9.18 -8.31
C LEU A 63 11.75 -8.85 -7.00
N PRO A 64 10.84 -7.86 -6.93
CA PRO A 64 10.05 -7.67 -5.73
C PRO A 64 9.19 -8.88 -5.35
N GLN A 65 8.55 -9.54 -6.33
CA GLN A 65 7.71 -10.70 -6.07
C GLN A 65 8.48 -11.88 -5.47
N SER A 66 9.72 -12.13 -5.91
CA SER A 66 10.55 -13.20 -5.35
C SER A 66 10.83 -13.01 -3.85
N VAL A 67 10.75 -11.78 -3.34
CA VAL A 67 10.92 -11.48 -1.92
C VAL A 67 9.57 -11.47 -1.18
N ILE A 68 8.57 -10.75 -1.72
CA ILE A 68 7.32 -10.52 -0.99
C ILE A 68 6.42 -11.76 -0.92
N VAL A 69 6.54 -12.71 -1.83
CA VAL A 69 5.79 -13.99 -1.79
C VAL A 69 6.01 -14.74 -0.46
N ALA A 70 7.23 -14.77 0.02
CA ALA A 70 7.56 -15.39 1.31
C ALA A 70 7.61 -14.37 2.46
N GLY A 71 7.85 -13.09 2.15
CA GLY A 71 8.13 -12.05 3.13
C GLY A 71 6.90 -11.39 3.74
N LEU A 72 5.79 -11.30 3.02
CA LEU A 72 4.55 -10.71 3.54
C LEU A 72 3.78 -11.72 4.38
N ALA A 73 3.30 -11.27 5.53
CA ALA A 73 2.42 -12.07 6.39
C ALA A 73 0.97 -12.06 5.88
N ASP A 74 0.58 -11.00 5.15
CA ASP A 74 -0.74 -10.84 4.56
C ASP A 74 -0.72 -9.75 3.49
N PHE A 75 -1.80 -9.66 2.68
CA PHE A 75 -1.93 -8.66 1.64
C PHE A 75 -3.39 -8.19 1.54
N ILE A 76 -3.64 -6.92 1.87
CA ILE A 76 -4.96 -6.30 1.91
C ILE A 76 -5.21 -5.52 0.62
N ILE A 77 -6.40 -5.69 0.05
CA ILE A 77 -6.90 -4.90 -1.08
C ILE A 77 -7.86 -3.83 -0.55
N VAL A 78 -7.63 -2.59 -0.95
CA VAL A 78 -8.46 -1.42 -0.65
C VAL A 78 -8.93 -0.77 -1.95
N ASP A 79 -10.06 -0.08 -1.93
CA ASP A 79 -10.48 0.71 -3.09
C ASP A 79 -9.94 2.15 -3.04
N ASP A 80 -10.11 2.88 -4.14
CA ASP A 80 -9.57 4.25 -4.25
C ASP A 80 -10.33 5.24 -3.33
N ALA A 81 -11.57 4.96 -2.93
CA ALA A 81 -12.30 5.77 -1.97
C ALA A 81 -11.73 5.57 -0.55
N GLU A 82 -11.50 4.32 -0.14
CA GLU A 82 -10.85 3.98 1.13
C GLU A 82 -9.46 4.65 1.25
N ILE A 83 -8.70 4.69 0.15
CA ILE A 83 -7.40 5.38 0.09
C ILE A 83 -7.56 6.89 0.28
N SER A 84 -8.55 7.49 -0.37
CA SER A 84 -8.80 8.94 -0.25
C SER A 84 -9.25 9.33 1.15
N ASP A 85 -10.09 8.50 1.78
CA ASP A 85 -10.50 8.71 3.17
C ASP A 85 -9.31 8.61 4.13
N ALA A 86 -8.41 7.66 3.93
CA ALA A 86 -7.18 7.56 4.70
C ALA A 86 -6.25 8.78 4.51
N ALA A 87 -6.19 9.34 3.31
CA ALA A 87 -5.42 10.57 3.06
C ALA A 87 -6.02 11.76 3.84
N ARG A 88 -7.36 11.86 3.94
CA ARG A 88 -8.03 12.86 4.79
C ARG A 88 -7.71 12.67 6.27
N VAL A 89 -7.71 11.42 6.75
CA VAL A 89 -7.30 11.12 8.14
C VAL A 89 -5.88 11.60 8.40
N PHE A 90 -4.91 11.33 7.50
CA PHE A 90 -3.56 11.87 7.63
C PHE A 90 -3.53 13.39 7.67
N ALA A 91 -4.27 14.07 6.78
CA ALA A 91 -4.28 15.52 6.73
C ALA A 91 -4.87 16.12 8.01
N HIS A 92 -6.03 15.63 8.46
CA HIS A 92 -6.79 16.23 9.55
C HIS A 92 -6.29 15.84 10.94
N LEU A 93 -5.82 14.61 11.13
CA LEU A 93 -5.45 14.11 12.45
C LEU A 93 -3.93 14.03 12.68
N ALA A 94 -3.16 13.78 11.63
CA ALA A 94 -1.70 13.71 11.72
C ALA A 94 -0.99 14.93 11.10
N HIS A 95 -1.75 15.89 10.55
CA HIS A 95 -1.23 17.08 9.86
C HIS A 95 -0.19 16.73 8.79
N THR A 96 -0.37 15.58 8.14
CA THR A 96 0.53 15.05 7.12
C THR A 96 -0.16 15.07 5.76
N LEU A 97 0.38 15.86 4.84
CA LEU A 97 -0.09 15.91 3.48
C LEU A 97 0.51 14.74 2.68
N SER A 98 -0.27 13.67 2.53
CA SER A 98 0.12 12.50 1.74
C SER A 98 -0.59 12.49 0.39
N GLU A 99 0.09 11.99 -0.64
CA GLU A 99 -0.60 11.51 -1.84
C GLU A 99 -1.34 10.19 -1.59
N GLY A 100 -2.24 9.78 -2.48
CA GLY A 100 -3.00 8.55 -2.28
C GLY A 100 -2.12 7.30 -2.09
N ALA A 101 -1.02 7.17 -2.83
CA ALA A 101 -0.09 6.06 -2.64
C ALA A 101 0.52 6.03 -1.21
N GLY A 102 0.78 7.21 -0.63
CA GLY A 102 1.25 7.36 0.74
C GLY A 102 0.20 6.97 1.78
N ALA A 103 -1.09 7.15 1.46
CA ALA A 103 -2.20 6.85 2.37
C ALA A 103 -2.67 5.38 2.33
N ALA A 104 -2.29 4.62 1.30
CA ALA A 104 -2.80 3.26 1.10
C ALA A 104 -2.55 2.33 2.29
N ALA A 105 -1.40 2.45 2.97
CA ALA A 105 -1.11 1.62 4.13
C ALA A 105 -2.05 1.90 5.31
N LEU A 106 -2.43 3.16 5.52
CA LEU A 106 -3.43 3.53 6.52
C LEU A 106 -4.83 3.00 6.13
N ALA A 107 -5.22 3.08 4.86
CA ALA A 107 -6.47 2.50 4.39
C ALA A 107 -6.54 0.99 4.70
N GLY A 108 -5.46 0.25 4.46
CA GLY A 108 -5.36 -1.16 4.82
C GLY A 108 -5.50 -1.41 6.32
N LEU A 109 -4.89 -0.57 7.16
CA LEU A 109 -5.03 -0.65 8.61
C LEU A 109 -6.49 -0.41 9.04
N LEU A 110 -7.13 0.63 8.52
CA LEU A 110 -8.52 0.97 8.86
C LEU A 110 -9.51 -0.12 8.41
N LYS A 111 -9.21 -0.83 7.34
CA LYS A 111 -10.01 -1.95 6.81
C LYS A 111 -9.82 -3.26 7.59
N ALA A 112 -8.67 -3.45 8.23
CA ALA A 112 -8.35 -4.68 8.93
C ALA A 112 -9.32 -4.92 10.12
N THR A 113 -9.75 -6.17 10.27
CA THR A 113 -10.73 -6.55 11.33
C THR A 113 -10.09 -6.76 12.70
N SER A 114 -8.78 -6.85 12.77
CA SER A 114 -8.02 -6.98 14.01
C SER A 114 -6.70 -6.24 13.92
N HIS A 115 -6.27 -5.66 15.03
CA HIS A 115 -5.04 -4.88 15.11
C HIS A 115 -4.16 -5.41 16.26
N PRO A 116 -2.85 -5.56 16.06
CA PRO A 116 -1.91 -5.80 17.14
C PRO A 116 -1.75 -4.52 17.99
N ASP A 117 -1.22 -4.67 19.21
CA ASP A 117 -1.03 -3.54 20.15
C ASP A 117 -0.10 -2.44 19.60
N ARG A 118 0.79 -2.79 18.68
CA ARG A 118 1.71 -1.85 18.02
C ARG A 118 1.70 -2.04 16.53
N VAL A 119 1.40 -0.97 15.81
CA VAL A 119 1.39 -0.91 14.34
C VAL A 119 2.19 0.27 13.86
N ALA A 120 3.00 0.07 12.83
CA ALA A 120 3.62 1.14 12.06
C ALA A 120 2.96 1.21 10.68
N VAL A 121 2.51 2.38 10.31
CA VAL A 121 1.97 2.67 8.98
C VAL A 121 3.02 3.46 8.20
N ILE A 122 3.41 2.94 7.03
CA ILE A 122 4.41 3.59 6.19
C ILE A 122 3.72 4.57 5.23
N CYS A 123 3.86 5.86 5.47
CA CYS A 123 3.44 6.91 4.55
C CYS A 123 4.57 7.16 3.53
N THR A 124 4.47 6.57 2.34
CA THR A 124 5.57 6.49 1.38
C THR A 124 5.70 7.70 0.46
N GLY A 125 4.73 8.59 0.40
CA GLY A 125 4.78 9.69 -0.55
C GLY A 125 3.91 10.88 -0.16
N GLY A 126 4.41 12.08 -0.47
CA GLY A 126 3.74 13.36 -0.22
C GLY A 126 3.64 14.23 -1.49
N ASN A 127 3.79 13.65 -2.69
CA ASN A 127 3.69 14.39 -3.95
C ASN A 127 2.22 14.45 -4.44
N ALA A 128 1.33 14.88 -3.54
CA ALA A 128 -0.08 15.02 -3.85
C ALA A 128 -0.31 16.05 -4.97
N SER A 129 -1.13 15.68 -5.96
CA SER A 129 -1.56 16.59 -7.02
C SER A 129 -2.49 17.69 -6.47
N ALA A 130 -2.69 18.76 -7.25
CA ALA A 130 -3.61 19.82 -6.87
C ALA A 130 -5.04 19.30 -6.63
N ASP A 131 -5.48 18.32 -7.41
CA ASP A 131 -6.80 17.70 -7.27
C ASP A 131 -6.88 16.86 -5.98
N GLU A 132 -5.84 16.08 -5.64
CA GLU A 132 -5.78 15.36 -4.37
C GLU A 132 -5.80 16.32 -3.18
N ILE A 133 -5.05 17.42 -3.24
CA ILE A 133 -5.06 18.45 -2.19
C ILE A 133 -6.45 19.08 -2.05
N ALA A 134 -7.13 19.39 -3.16
CA ALA A 134 -8.48 19.93 -3.13
C ALA A 134 -9.49 18.93 -2.54
N ASP A 135 -9.31 17.64 -2.79
CA ASP A 135 -10.15 16.57 -2.22
C ASP A 135 -9.96 16.44 -0.70
N LEU A 136 -8.78 16.68 -0.18
CA LEU A 136 -8.52 16.66 1.28
C LEU A 136 -9.28 17.76 2.02
N ALA A 137 -9.55 18.89 1.37
CA ALA A 137 -10.27 20.02 1.97
C ALA A 137 -11.80 19.83 2.01
N ARG A 138 -12.35 18.83 1.34
CA ARG A 138 -13.80 18.58 1.21
C ARG A 138 -14.35 17.59 2.24
N GLY A 139 -13.59 17.26 3.24
CA GLY A 139 -13.94 16.28 4.28
C GLY A 139 -14.83 16.80 5.38
#